data_e5e2dca3e40afd5791849bb2be8c353c
#
_entry.id   e5e2dca3e40afd5791849bb2be8c353c
#
_cell.length_a   1.000
_cell.length_b   1.000
_cell.length_c   1.000
_cell.angle_alpha   90.00
_cell.angle_beta   90.00
_cell.angle_gamma   90.00
#
_symmetry.space_group_name_H-M   'P 1'
#
loop_
_entity.id
_entity.type
_entity.pdbx_description
1 polymer ?
#
loop_
_entity_poly.entity_id
_entity_poly.type
_entity_poly.pdbx_seq_one_letter_code
_entity_poly.pdbx_strand_id
1 'polypeptide(L)'
;GLLDYISEQKSATIQGVAGTGKTLIAKEAARRFGIKGRKVLFLCFNKFLFTDLLHRYPYENVTYFNINSLISYYRSGLDTSTKELRVKALQQIEWDELNYDDVIIDEAQDFENSEILYFKDLVELKDGHFFVFYDKNQLSTTREVPEWILNSECKLLLTKNCRNTREVALTAYNVIDIELNQKITMVSGEQTSISFVKGESLPMLAKLLNILTGDKYGYEYRDITILSLRTELNSILHNTNKLSGIPILREKSNSAVLFTTAKKFKGLESRVVVIIDIDKNCFINEEKKRDFYIACSRATQKLLLFINASDKEIEEMANAISSNHFAAKGKIAMKTQSKVLDLQ
;
A
#
# COMPACT_ATOMS: atom_id res chain seq x y z
N GLY A 1 -2.54 25.90 8.28
CA GLY A 1 -2.53 24.47 8.66
C GLY A 1 -1.24 23.77 8.22
N LEU A 2 -1.16 22.44 8.34
CA LEU A 2 0.06 21.66 8.02
C LEU A 2 0.59 21.95 6.61
N LEU A 3 -0.29 22.00 5.63
CA LEU A 3 0.08 22.28 4.24
C LEU A 3 0.62 23.70 4.04
N ASP A 4 0.12 24.67 4.78
CA ASP A 4 0.63 26.04 4.69
C ASP A 4 2.05 26.08 5.24
N TYR A 5 2.28 25.43 6.39
CA TYR A 5 3.62 25.30 6.97
C TYR A 5 4.62 24.58 6.03
N ILE A 6 4.20 23.45 5.45
CA ILE A 6 5.06 22.68 4.52
C ILE A 6 5.38 23.51 3.27
N SER A 7 4.40 24.27 2.75
CA SER A 7 4.57 25.08 1.54
C SER A 7 5.57 26.22 1.68
N GLU A 8 5.93 26.59 2.91
CA GLU A 8 6.96 27.56 3.22
C GLU A 8 8.37 26.95 3.27
N GLN A 9 8.46 25.61 3.34
CA GLN A 9 9.74 24.88 3.39
C GLN A 9 10.20 24.52 1.99
N LYS A 10 11.50 24.68 1.70
CA LYS A 10 12.07 24.23 0.42
C LYS A 10 12.20 22.71 0.35
N SER A 11 12.52 22.07 1.45
CA SER A 11 12.54 20.61 1.52
C SER A 11 11.88 20.08 2.78
N ALA A 12 11.16 18.97 2.67
CA ALA A 12 10.57 18.29 3.81
C ALA A 12 10.50 16.78 3.59
N THR A 13 10.75 16.04 4.65
CA THR A 13 10.43 14.60 4.73
C THR A 13 9.23 14.41 5.63
N ILE A 14 8.21 13.73 5.11
CA ILE A 14 6.96 13.48 5.80
C ILE A 14 6.82 11.98 6.05
N GLN A 15 7.04 11.60 7.29
CA GLN A 15 6.87 10.23 7.75
C GLN A 15 5.41 10.02 8.20
N GLY A 16 4.85 8.87 7.87
CA GLY A 16 3.57 8.45 8.42
C GLY A 16 3.36 6.96 8.18
N VAL A 17 2.73 6.29 9.13
CA VAL A 17 2.27 4.91 8.93
C VAL A 17 1.16 4.85 7.87
N ALA A 18 0.81 3.65 7.43
CA ALA A 18 -0.31 3.48 6.51
C ALA A 18 -1.58 4.14 7.08
N GLY A 19 -2.34 4.80 6.21
CA GLY A 19 -3.61 5.46 6.60
C GLY A 19 -3.49 6.88 7.16
N THR A 20 -2.30 7.43 7.34
CA THR A 20 -2.13 8.79 7.88
C THR A 20 -2.34 9.92 6.87
N GLY A 21 -2.70 9.61 5.63
CA GLY A 21 -3.03 10.60 4.61
C GLY A 21 -1.83 11.15 3.84
N LYS A 22 -0.66 10.49 3.86
CA LYS A 22 0.53 10.90 3.10
C LYS A 22 0.23 11.27 1.65
N THR A 23 -0.33 10.34 0.89
CA THR A 23 -0.69 10.56 -0.52
C THR A 23 -1.68 11.71 -0.70
N LEU A 24 -2.62 11.90 0.23
CA LEU A 24 -3.56 13.01 0.17
C LEU A 24 -2.85 14.36 0.34
N ILE A 25 -1.93 14.45 1.31
CA ILE A 25 -1.13 15.65 1.55
C ILE A 25 -0.20 15.90 0.35
N ALA A 26 0.44 14.87 -0.17
CA ALA A 26 1.30 14.95 -1.35
C ALA A 26 0.56 15.50 -2.58
N LYS A 27 -0.64 14.98 -2.87
CA LYS A 27 -1.49 15.46 -3.97
C LYS A 27 -1.92 16.91 -3.78
N GLU A 28 -2.33 17.29 -2.58
CA GLU A 28 -2.76 18.65 -2.30
C GLU A 28 -1.58 19.64 -2.37
N ALA A 29 -0.39 19.25 -1.95
CA ALA A 29 0.82 20.05 -2.14
C ALA A 29 1.11 20.26 -3.64
N ALA A 30 1.07 19.19 -4.44
CA ALA A 30 1.26 19.27 -5.89
C ALA A 30 0.23 20.20 -6.54
N ARG A 31 -1.05 20.05 -6.20
CA ARG A 31 -2.13 20.91 -6.70
C ARG A 31 -1.89 22.38 -6.38
N ARG A 32 -1.49 22.70 -5.16
CA ARG A 32 -1.23 24.10 -4.74
C ARG A 32 -0.06 24.73 -5.48
N PHE A 33 1.01 23.98 -5.70
CA PHE A 33 2.15 24.45 -6.50
C PHE A 33 1.76 24.62 -7.96
N GLY A 34 1.04 23.65 -8.54
CA GLY A 34 0.56 23.75 -9.91
C GLY A 34 -0.31 24.96 -10.19
N ILE A 35 -1.26 25.27 -9.29
CA ILE A 35 -2.12 26.48 -9.38
C ILE A 35 -1.30 27.77 -9.33
N LYS A 36 -0.16 27.78 -8.63
CA LYS A 36 0.78 28.92 -8.61
C LYS A 36 1.63 29.01 -9.89
N GLY A 37 1.35 28.18 -10.90
CA GLY A 37 2.08 28.16 -12.16
C GLY A 37 3.41 27.41 -12.12
N ARG A 38 3.71 26.70 -11.04
CA ARG A 38 4.95 25.92 -10.91
C ARG A 38 4.78 24.56 -11.61
N LYS A 39 5.78 24.09 -12.29
CA LYS A 39 5.81 22.79 -12.94
C LYS A 39 6.22 21.73 -11.93
N VAL A 40 5.29 20.89 -11.56
CA VAL A 40 5.47 19.89 -10.50
C VAL A 40 5.63 18.50 -11.09
N LEU A 41 6.71 17.80 -10.74
CA LEU A 41 6.88 16.38 -10.99
C LEU A 41 6.41 15.60 -9.76
N PHE A 42 5.37 14.81 -9.92
CA PHE A 42 4.89 13.89 -8.89
C PHE A 42 5.34 12.47 -9.22
N LEU A 43 6.20 11.93 -8.39
CA LEU A 43 6.78 10.60 -8.56
C LEU A 43 6.19 9.60 -7.57
N CYS A 44 5.88 8.40 -8.05
CA CYS A 44 5.65 7.23 -7.24
C CYS A 44 6.35 6.02 -7.86
N PHE A 45 6.51 4.96 -7.11
CA PHE A 45 7.13 3.74 -7.63
C PHE A 45 6.11 2.81 -8.30
N ASN A 46 4.94 2.72 -7.73
CA ASN A 46 3.91 1.76 -8.09
C ASN A 46 3.12 2.19 -9.33
N LYS A 47 3.08 1.31 -10.36
CA LYS A 47 2.36 1.57 -11.60
C LYS A 47 0.84 1.73 -11.40
N PHE A 48 0.24 0.98 -10.48
CA PHE A 48 -1.19 1.08 -10.18
C PHE A 48 -1.54 2.44 -9.55
N LEU A 49 -0.73 2.87 -8.57
CA LEU A 49 -0.87 4.20 -7.97
C LEU A 49 -0.71 5.30 -9.02
N PHE A 50 0.32 5.20 -9.86
CA PHE A 50 0.55 6.14 -10.96
C PHE A 50 -0.67 6.25 -11.88
N THR A 51 -1.22 5.12 -12.32
CA THR A 51 -2.40 5.09 -13.19
C THR A 51 -3.63 5.70 -12.51
N ASP A 52 -3.86 5.41 -11.24
CA ASP A 52 -4.96 5.98 -10.46
C ASP A 52 -4.83 7.50 -10.30
N LEU A 53 -3.62 7.99 -10.01
CA LEU A 53 -3.34 9.42 -9.88
C LEU A 53 -3.58 10.16 -11.20
N LEU A 54 -3.06 9.62 -12.29
CA LEU A 54 -3.19 10.22 -13.63
C LEU A 54 -4.66 10.35 -14.06
N HIS A 55 -5.49 9.35 -13.79
CA HIS A 55 -6.89 9.36 -14.21
C HIS A 55 -7.78 10.19 -13.29
N ARG A 56 -7.54 10.17 -11.97
CA ARG A 56 -8.44 10.78 -10.99
C ARG A 56 -8.08 12.19 -10.59
N TYR A 57 -6.82 12.61 -10.78
CA TYR A 57 -6.31 13.89 -10.28
C TYR A 57 -5.47 14.63 -11.33
N PRO A 58 -6.05 14.93 -12.51
CA PRO A 58 -5.33 15.66 -13.57
C PRO A 58 -5.21 17.14 -13.21
N TYR A 59 -4.33 17.45 -12.25
CA TYR A 59 -4.10 18.82 -11.80
C TYR A 59 -3.28 19.62 -12.81
N GLU A 60 -3.60 20.91 -12.96
CA GLU A 60 -2.86 21.84 -13.78
C GLU A 60 -1.39 21.92 -13.35
N ASN A 61 -0.46 21.92 -14.33
CA ASN A 61 0.98 21.96 -14.14
C ASN A 61 1.57 20.82 -13.28
N VAL A 62 0.83 19.74 -13.02
CA VAL A 62 1.32 18.55 -12.33
C VAL A 62 1.47 17.39 -13.30
N THR A 63 2.68 16.88 -13.41
CA THR A 63 2.99 15.69 -14.22
C THR A 63 3.26 14.50 -13.30
N TYR A 64 2.54 13.42 -13.53
CA TYR A 64 2.69 12.17 -12.78
C TYR A 64 3.54 11.18 -13.55
N PHE A 65 4.49 10.55 -12.87
CA PHE A 65 5.25 9.41 -13.39
C PHE A 65 5.47 8.36 -12.30
N ASN A 66 5.51 7.08 -12.68
CA ASN A 66 6.32 6.14 -11.93
C ASN A 66 7.76 6.20 -12.46
N ILE A 67 8.73 5.78 -11.66
CA ILE A 67 10.15 5.95 -12.02
C ILE A 67 10.52 5.28 -13.36
N ASN A 68 9.97 4.10 -13.64
CA ASN A 68 10.25 3.40 -14.90
C ASN A 68 9.62 4.12 -16.10
N SER A 69 8.41 4.66 -15.95
CA SER A 69 7.77 5.43 -17.02
C SER A 69 8.46 6.76 -17.29
N LEU A 70 9.02 7.41 -16.25
CA LEU A 70 9.85 8.61 -16.44
C LEU A 70 11.09 8.28 -17.26
N ILE A 71 11.84 7.26 -16.87
CA ILE A 71 13.04 6.85 -17.59
C ILE A 71 12.70 6.47 -19.03
N SER A 72 11.66 5.69 -19.27
CA SER A 72 11.23 5.30 -20.61
C SER A 72 10.83 6.48 -21.48
N TYR A 73 10.26 7.52 -20.89
CA TYR A 73 9.86 8.74 -21.59
C TYR A 73 11.08 9.52 -22.13
N TYR A 74 12.12 9.68 -21.30
CA TYR A 74 13.33 10.43 -21.68
C TYR A 74 14.38 9.55 -22.36
N ARG A 75 14.43 8.26 -22.06
CA ARG A 75 15.42 7.28 -22.56
C ARG A 75 14.72 5.97 -22.93
N SER A 76 14.06 6.00 -24.07
CA SER A 76 13.38 4.81 -24.60
C SER A 76 14.37 3.66 -24.86
N GLY A 77 13.97 2.44 -24.47
CA GLY A 77 14.73 1.22 -24.75
C GLY A 77 15.81 0.87 -23.72
N LEU A 78 16.02 1.67 -22.68
CA LEU A 78 16.92 1.30 -21.59
C LEU A 78 16.28 0.23 -20.68
N ASP A 79 17.09 -0.73 -20.26
CA ASP A 79 16.67 -1.76 -19.32
C ASP A 79 16.60 -1.19 -17.89
N THR A 80 15.44 -1.31 -17.26
CA THR A 80 15.17 -0.90 -15.86
C THR A 80 14.72 -2.07 -14.99
N SER A 81 15.02 -3.30 -15.41
CA SER A 81 14.54 -4.53 -14.74
C SER A 81 15.16 -4.75 -13.36
N THR A 82 16.38 -4.28 -13.15
CA THR A 82 17.05 -4.31 -11.83
C THR A 82 17.22 -2.91 -11.27
N LYS A 83 17.47 -2.82 -9.97
CA LYS A 83 17.72 -1.55 -9.28
C LYS A 83 18.93 -0.83 -9.84
N GLU A 84 20.01 -1.55 -10.07
CA GLU A 84 21.28 -1.02 -10.58
C GLU A 84 21.12 -0.48 -12.00
N LEU A 85 20.41 -1.19 -12.85
CA LEU A 85 20.13 -0.77 -14.23
C LEU A 85 19.22 0.46 -14.25
N ARG A 86 18.22 0.50 -13.38
CA ARG A 86 17.31 1.64 -13.26
C ARG A 86 18.04 2.91 -12.81
N VAL A 87 18.90 2.80 -11.78
CA VAL A 87 19.73 3.94 -11.32
C VAL A 87 20.63 4.44 -12.45
N LYS A 88 21.33 3.52 -13.15
CA LYS A 88 22.19 3.88 -14.29
C LYS A 88 21.40 4.54 -15.43
N ALA A 89 20.21 4.07 -15.71
CA ALA A 89 19.34 4.64 -16.74
C ALA A 89 18.86 6.05 -16.36
N LEU A 90 18.48 6.27 -15.09
CA LEU A 90 18.10 7.58 -14.57
C LEU A 90 19.25 8.59 -14.68
N GLN A 91 20.47 8.18 -14.35
CA GLN A 91 21.67 9.04 -14.43
C GLN A 91 22.05 9.46 -15.85
N GLN A 92 21.48 8.84 -16.89
CA GLN A 92 21.67 9.27 -18.28
C GLN A 92 20.76 10.43 -18.69
N ILE A 93 19.78 10.79 -17.86
CA ILE A 93 18.92 11.94 -18.12
C ILE A 93 19.59 13.17 -17.51
N GLU A 94 19.94 14.15 -18.34
CA GLU A 94 20.51 15.38 -17.87
C GLU A 94 19.43 16.25 -17.18
N TRP A 95 19.80 16.99 -16.14
CA TRP A 95 18.83 17.75 -15.35
C TRP A 95 18.15 18.88 -16.14
N ASP A 96 18.80 19.44 -17.14
CA ASP A 96 18.25 20.48 -18.02
C ASP A 96 17.15 19.94 -18.96
N GLU A 97 17.12 18.63 -19.21
CA GLU A 97 16.04 17.97 -19.95
C GLU A 97 14.74 17.90 -19.11
N LEU A 98 14.87 17.88 -17.77
CA LEU A 98 13.76 17.79 -16.84
C LEU A 98 13.21 19.18 -16.51
N ASN A 99 12.17 19.58 -17.21
CA ASN A 99 11.56 20.91 -17.07
C ASN A 99 10.53 20.96 -15.94
N TYR A 100 11.00 20.71 -14.70
CA TYR A 100 10.18 20.78 -13.48
C TYR A 100 10.82 21.74 -12.47
N ASP A 101 9.97 22.48 -11.76
CA ASP A 101 10.39 23.40 -10.69
C ASP A 101 10.44 22.70 -9.34
N ASP A 102 9.44 21.83 -9.09
CA ASP A 102 9.24 21.14 -7.83
C ASP A 102 9.14 19.62 -8.05
N VAL A 103 9.59 18.84 -7.07
CA VAL A 103 9.46 17.39 -7.06
C VAL A 103 8.81 16.91 -5.78
N ILE A 104 7.81 16.07 -5.93
CA ILE A 104 7.14 15.37 -4.83
C ILE A 104 7.28 13.87 -5.06
N ILE A 105 7.82 13.15 -4.07
CA ILE A 105 7.98 11.70 -4.13
C ILE A 105 7.06 11.07 -3.08
N ASP A 106 6.11 10.25 -3.52
CA ASP A 106 5.25 9.44 -2.65
C ASP A 106 5.73 7.99 -2.61
N GLU A 107 5.51 7.32 -1.47
CA GLU A 107 6.00 5.95 -1.19
C GLU A 107 7.53 5.83 -1.39
N ALA A 108 8.27 6.80 -0.90
CA ALA A 108 9.72 6.93 -1.14
C ALA A 108 10.55 5.74 -0.62
N GLN A 109 10.03 4.93 0.31
CA GLN A 109 10.68 3.71 0.78
C GLN A 109 10.92 2.66 -0.33
N ASP A 110 10.28 2.81 -1.47
CA ASP A 110 10.44 1.90 -2.62
C ASP A 110 11.57 2.33 -3.58
N PHE A 111 12.06 3.56 -3.43
CA PHE A 111 13.16 4.11 -4.23
C PHE A 111 14.53 3.78 -3.64
N GLU A 112 15.54 3.72 -4.48
CA GLU A 112 16.93 3.71 -4.03
C GLU A 112 17.37 5.11 -3.59
N ASN A 113 18.30 5.20 -2.63
CA ASN A 113 18.79 6.49 -2.14
C ASN A 113 19.32 7.39 -3.25
N SER A 114 20.06 6.82 -4.19
CA SER A 114 20.62 7.55 -5.34
C SER A 114 19.55 8.11 -6.27
N GLU A 115 18.39 7.46 -6.38
CA GLU A 115 17.26 7.97 -7.16
C GLU A 115 16.65 9.20 -6.48
N ILE A 116 16.46 9.14 -5.16
CA ILE A 116 15.91 10.26 -4.39
C ILE A 116 16.86 11.45 -4.41
N LEU A 117 18.18 11.22 -4.22
CA LEU A 117 19.20 12.26 -4.27
C LEU A 117 19.31 12.90 -5.66
N TYR A 118 19.16 12.12 -6.73
CA TYR A 118 19.13 12.67 -8.09
C TYR A 118 18.04 13.75 -8.27
N PHE A 119 16.83 13.50 -7.76
CA PHE A 119 15.75 14.49 -7.84
C PHE A 119 15.91 15.64 -6.83
N LYS A 120 16.53 15.40 -5.69
CA LYS A 120 16.88 16.45 -4.73
C LYS A 120 17.84 17.46 -5.37
N ASP A 121 18.91 16.97 -5.98
CA ASP A 121 19.92 17.81 -6.64
C ASP A 121 19.32 18.61 -7.81
N LEU A 122 18.43 17.99 -8.60
CA LEU A 122 17.66 18.67 -9.65
C LEU A 122 16.89 19.89 -9.10
N VAL A 123 16.19 19.72 -8.01
CA VAL A 123 15.35 20.77 -7.42
C VAL A 123 16.19 21.87 -6.78
N GLU A 124 17.30 21.52 -6.13
CA GLU A 124 18.22 22.50 -5.52
C GLU A 124 18.81 23.44 -6.56
N LEU A 125 19.15 22.93 -7.75
CA LEU A 125 19.65 23.76 -8.87
C LEU A 125 18.61 24.79 -9.35
N LYS A 126 17.31 24.50 -9.18
CA LYS A 126 16.19 25.33 -9.63
C LYS A 126 15.54 26.16 -8.53
N ASP A 127 16.10 26.14 -7.33
CA ASP A 127 15.50 26.78 -6.13
C ASP A 127 14.03 26.37 -5.89
N GLY A 128 13.73 25.08 -6.13
CA GLY A 128 12.41 24.50 -6.04
C GLY A 128 12.08 23.88 -4.69
N HIS A 129 10.93 23.20 -4.64
CA HIS A 129 10.48 22.46 -3.47
C HIS A 129 10.71 20.97 -3.68
N PHE A 130 11.21 20.29 -2.64
CA PHE A 130 11.47 18.86 -2.63
C PHE A 130 10.79 18.20 -1.44
N PHE A 131 9.70 17.48 -1.68
CA PHE A 131 8.92 16.82 -0.65
C PHE A 131 8.93 15.32 -0.82
N VAL A 132 9.24 14.60 0.27
CA VAL A 132 9.38 13.15 0.28
C VAL A 132 8.46 12.55 1.34
N PHE A 133 7.54 11.71 0.91
CA PHE A 133 6.57 11.01 1.76
C PHE A 133 6.93 9.53 1.87
N TYR A 134 7.02 9.02 3.09
CA TYR A 134 7.42 7.63 3.32
C TYR A 134 6.75 6.99 4.54
N ASP A 135 6.72 5.66 4.55
CA ASP A 135 6.29 4.84 5.68
C ASP A 135 7.50 4.11 6.27
N LYS A 136 7.88 4.48 7.50
CA LYS A 136 8.99 3.86 8.21
C LYS A 136 8.82 2.34 8.36
N ASN A 137 7.59 1.86 8.58
CA ASN A 137 7.30 0.45 8.80
C ASN A 137 7.45 -0.40 7.52
N GLN A 138 7.57 0.25 6.37
CA GLN A 138 7.80 -0.38 5.07
C GLN A 138 9.26 -0.27 4.61
N LEU A 139 10.11 0.46 5.35
CA LEU A 139 11.56 0.46 5.10
C LEU A 139 12.15 -0.91 5.44
N SER A 140 13.10 -1.36 4.63
CA SER A 140 13.82 -2.59 4.91
C SER A 140 14.60 -2.46 6.23
N THR A 141 14.45 -3.42 7.14
CA THR A 141 15.16 -3.45 8.42
C THR A 141 16.67 -3.67 8.28
N THR A 142 17.12 -4.12 7.12
CA THR A 142 18.53 -4.39 6.81
C THR A 142 19.27 -3.18 6.27
N ARG A 143 18.57 -2.06 6.02
CA ARG A 143 19.15 -0.82 5.51
C ARG A 143 19.40 0.16 6.65
N GLU A 144 20.52 0.86 6.58
CA GLU A 144 20.74 2.07 7.37
C GLU A 144 19.65 3.11 7.07
N VAL A 145 19.40 4.02 8.01
CA VAL A 145 18.44 5.12 7.79
C VAL A 145 18.89 5.89 6.55
N PRO A 146 18.02 6.04 5.55
CA PRO A 146 18.41 6.71 4.31
C PRO A 146 18.95 8.13 4.53
N GLU A 147 19.97 8.48 3.79
CA GLU A 147 20.63 9.79 3.88
C GLU A 147 19.65 10.95 3.68
N TRP A 148 18.70 10.83 2.78
CA TRP A 148 17.66 11.84 2.53
C TRP A 148 16.73 12.06 3.73
N ILE A 149 16.61 11.09 4.66
CA ILE A 149 15.91 11.26 5.93
C ILE A 149 16.82 11.96 6.94
N LEU A 150 18.09 11.51 7.05
CA LEU A 150 19.04 12.05 8.02
C LEU A 150 19.30 13.55 7.79
N ASN A 151 19.47 13.95 6.54
CA ASN A 151 19.85 15.30 6.12
C ASN A 151 18.67 16.23 5.82
N SER A 152 17.43 15.80 6.06
CA SER A 152 16.26 16.65 5.86
C SER A 152 16.18 17.76 6.89
N GLU A 153 16.02 19.00 6.43
CA GLU A 153 15.87 20.17 7.31
C GLU A 153 14.52 20.18 8.04
N CYS A 154 13.47 19.81 7.34
CA CYS A 154 12.12 19.70 7.90
C CYS A 154 11.67 18.24 7.93
N LYS A 155 11.46 17.72 9.14
CA LYS A 155 10.98 16.35 9.38
C LYS A 155 9.62 16.41 10.05
N LEU A 156 8.60 15.86 9.40
CA LEU A 156 7.25 15.83 9.92
C LEU A 156 6.80 14.39 10.16
N LEU A 157 6.08 14.19 11.25
CA LEU A 157 5.50 12.90 11.60
C LEU A 157 3.98 13.02 11.62
N LEU A 158 3.32 12.24 10.76
CA LEU A 158 1.88 12.09 10.75
C LEU A 158 1.49 10.97 11.69
N THR A 159 0.75 11.30 12.75
CA THR A 159 0.39 10.35 13.82
C THR A 159 -1.06 9.90 13.77
N LYS A 160 -1.94 10.62 13.05
CA LYS A 160 -3.37 10.29 12.97
C LYS A 160 -3.65 9.38 11.79
N ASN A 161 -4.20 8.21 12.03
CA ASN A 161 -4.76 7.38 10.98
C ASN A 161 -6.16 7.88 10.63
N CYS A 162 -6.33 8.39 9.41
CA CYS A 162 -7.59 8.94 8.90
C CYS A 162 -8.25 8.03 7.86
N ARG A 163 -7.63 6.91 7.51
CA ARG A 163 -8.09 6.01 6.44
C ARG A 163 -8.85 4.82 6.99
N ASN A 164 -8.24 4.13 7.94
CA ASN A 164 -8.75 2.86 8.44
C ASN A 164 -9.70 3.08 9.62
N THR A 165 -10.67 2.18 9.80
CA THR A 165 -11.31 2.03 11.09
C THR A 165 -10.31 1.53 12.12
N ARG A 166 -10.62 1.72 13.40
CA ARG A 166 -9.76 1.28 14.51
C ARG A 166 -9.46 -0.22 14.44
N GLU A 167 -10.46 -1.02 14.13
CA GLU A 167 -10.38 -2.48 14.07
C GLU A 167 -9.48 -2.95 12.94
N VAL A 168 -9.58 -2.34 11.77
CA VAL A 168 -8.68 -2.60 10.64
C VAL A 168 -7.23 -2.22 10.99
N ALA A 169 -7.04 -1.06 11.60
CA ALA A 169 -5.70 -0.61 12.00
C ALA A 169 -5.08 -1.53 13.06
N LEU A 170 -5.87 -1.98 14.06
CA LEU A 170 -5.41 -2.94 15.07
C LEU A 170 -4.90 -4.22 14.43
N THR A 171 -5.63 -4.79 13.49
CA THR A 171 -5.19 -5.99 12.76
C THR A 171 -3.87 -5.72 12.03
N ALA A 172 -3.78 -4.62 11.29
CA ALA A 172 -2.58 -4.27 10.55
C ALA A 172 -1.34 -4.12 11.45
N TYR A 173 -1.46 -3.41 12.56
CA TYR A 173 -0.34 -3.19 13.49
C TYR A 173 0.07 -4.47 14.23
N ASN A 174 -0.90 -5.30 14.64
CA ASN A 174 -0.60 -6.55 15.31
C ASN A 174 0.16 -7.55 14.43
N VAL A 175 -0.10 -7.55 13.13
CA VAL A 175 0.62 -8.41 12.18
C VAL A 175 2.13 -8.13 12.20
N ILE A 176 2.54 -6.88 12.38
CA ILE A 176 3.95 -6.46 12.41
C ILE A 176 4.46 -6.15 13.82
N ASP A 177 3.79 -6.64 14.85
CA ASP A 177 4.17 -6.48 16.26
C ASP A 177 4.36 -5.02 16.72
N ILE A 178 3.60 -4.08 16.15
CA ILE A 178 3.59 -2.68 16.54
C ILE A 178 2.39 -2.42 17.46
N GLU A 179 2.65 -1.86 18.63
CA GLU A 179 1.60 -1.41 19.53
C GLU A 179 0.90 -0.16 18.96
N LEU A 180 -0.43 -0.19 18.98
CA LEU A 180 -1.23 0.96 18.60
C LEU A 180 -1.06 2.06 19.65
N ASN A 181 -0.51 3.20 19.25
CA ASN A 181 -0.40 4.35 20.14
C ASN A 181 -1.81 4.88 20.46
N GLN A 182 -2.16 4.94 21.75
CA GLN A 182 -3.49 5.36 22.23
C GLN A 182 -3.91 6.78 21.83
N LYS A 183 -2.96 7.60 21.38
CA LYS A 183 -3.23 8.96 20.89
C LYS A 183 -3.84 9.04 19.47
N ILE A 184 -3.96 7.88 18.78
CA ILE A 184 -4.53 7.84 17.43
C ILE A 184 -6.06 7.80 17.54
N THR A 185 -6.71 8.91 17.26
CA THR A 185 -8.18 8.99 17.16
C THR A 185 -8.63 8.37 15.84
N MET A 186 -9.30 7.23 15.92
CA MET A 186 -9.86 6.54 14.76
C MET A 186 -11.37 6.34 14.93
N VAL A 187 -12.06 6.28 13.80
CA VAL A 187 -13.48 5.89 13.79
C VAL A 187 -13.57 4.39 14.05
N SER A 188 -14.44 3.99 14.98
CA SER A 188 -14.75 2.58 15.20
C SER A 188 -15.47 1.99 13.99
N GLY A 189 -15.17 0.74 13.68
CA GLY A 189 -15.79 -0.02 12.62
C GLY A 189 -16.14 -1.43 13.06
N GLU A 190 -16.36 -2.31 12.12
CA GLU A 190 -16.55 -3.72 12.41
C GLU A 190 -15.20 -4.41 12.66
N GLN A 191 -15.20 -5.35 13.60
CA GLN A 191 -14.06 -6.20 13.85
C GLN A 191 -13.67 -6.96 12.57
N THR A 192 -12.37 -7.08 12.31
CA THR A 192 -11.85 -7.90 11.24
C THR A 192 -12.40 -9.33 11.35
N SER A 193 -12.83 -9.89 10.23
CA SER A 193 -13.33 -11.26 10.18
C SER A 193 -12.25 -12.19 9.61
N ILE A 194 -12.17 -13.40 10.16
CA ILE A 194 -11.27 -14.45 9.67
C ILE A 194 -12.04 -15.73 9.39
N SER A 195 -11.82 -16.31 8.23
CA SER A 195 -12.41 -17.59 7.83
C SER A 195 -11.32 -18.61 7.57
N PHE A 196 -11.48 -19.79 8.14
CA PHE A 196 -10.61 -20.95 7.91
C PHE A 196 -11.33 -21.95 7.04
N VAL A 197 -10.80 -22.17 5.84
CA VAL A 197 -11.39 -23.05 4.83
C VAL A 197 -10.45 -24.22 4.58
N LYS A 198 -11.04 -25.43 4.51
CA LYS A 198 -10.34 -26.66 4.21
C LYS A 198 -10.91 -27.24 2.92
N GLY A 199 -10.05 -27.48 1.93
CA GLY A 199 -10.45 -28.09 0.66
C GLY A 199 -10.83 -27.05 -0.40
N GLU A 200 -12.07 -27.08 -0.88
CA GLU A 200 -12.51 -26.24 -2.00
C GLU A 200 -12.59 -24.75 -1.65
N SER A 201 -11.52 -24.03 -1.93
CA SER A 201 -11.39 -22.61 -1.60
C SER A 201 -12.26 -21.68 -2.44
N LEU A 202 -12.39 -21.96 -3.74
CA LEU A 202 -13.11 -21.05 -4.66
C LEU A 202 -14.61 -20.96 -4.37
N PRO A 203 -15.36 -22.05 -4.13
CA PRO A 203 -16.76 -21.97 -3.72
C PRO A 203 -16.95 -21.23 -2.39
N MET A 204 -16.05 -21.42 -1.41
CA MET A 204 -16.13 -20.74 -0.14
C MET A 204 -15.80 -19.24 -0.26
N LEU A 205 -14.86 -18.89 -1.11
CA LEU A 205 -14.58 -17.48 -1.41
C LEU A 205 -15.76 -16.81 -2.12
N ALA A 206 -16.41 -17.52 -3.05
CA ALA A 206 -17.64 -17.06 -3.69
C ALA A 206 -18.77 -16.84 -2.67
N LYS A 207 -18.94 -17.77 -1.71
CA LYS A 207 -19.91 -17.63 -0.61
C LYS A 207 -19.61 -16.38 0.23
N LEU A 208 -18.34 -16.13 0.55
CA LEU A 208 -17.93 -14.92 1.26
C LEU A 208 -18.29 -13.64 0.49
N LEU A 209 -18.03 -13.60 -0.82
CA LEU A 209 -18.40 -12.46 -1.67
C LEU A 209 -19.91 -12.24 -1.71
N ASN A 210 -20.71 -13.32 -1.81
CA ASN A 210 -22.17 -13.24 -1.75
C ASN A 210 -22.68 -12.70 -0.40
N ILE A 211 -22.03 -13.04 0.71
CA ILE A 211 -22.36 -12.46 2.02
C ILE A 211 -22.10 -10.95 2.02
N LEU A 212 -20.98 -10.50 1.44
CA LEU A 212 -20.62 -9.09 1.38
C LEU A 212 -21.55 -8.28 0.49
N THR A 213 -22.01 -8.84 -0.61
CA THR A 213 -22.90 -8.16 -1.57
C THR A 213 -24.39 -8.36 -1.26
N GLY A 214 -24.72 -9.24 -0.34
CA GLY A 214 -26.10 -9.52 0.10
C GLY A 214 -26.66 -8.43 1.03
N ASP A 215 -27.93 -8.58 1.41
CA ASP A 215 -28.73 -7.57 2.15
C ASP A 215 -28.08 -7.11 3.45
N LYS A 216 -27.30 -7.95 4.12
CA LYS A 216 -26.67 -7.61 5.39
C LYS A 216 -25.63 -6.50 5.26
N TYR A 217 -24.84 -6.50 4.19
CA TYR A 217 -23.73 -5.56 3.99
C TYR A 217 -23.96 -4.63 2.80
N GLY A 218 -24.58 -5.11 1.72
CA GLY A 218 -24.96 -4.32 0.56
C GLY A 218 -23.79 -3.69 -0.21
N TYR A 219 -22.58 -4.27 -0.12
CA TYR A 219 -21.44 -3.75 -0.87
C TYR A 219 -21.61 -4.06 -2.36
N GLU A 220 -21.21 -3.13 -3.20
CA GLU A 220 -21.12 -3.37 -4.63
C GLU A 220 -19.80 -4.05 -4.99
N TYR A 221 -19.73 -4.72 -6.14
CA TYR A 221 -18.49 -5.41 -6.58
C TYR A 221 -17.29 -4.44 -6.63
N ARG A 222 -17.51 -3.18 -7.04
CA ARG A 222 -16.48 -2.15 -7.07
C ARG A 222 -15.92 -1.74 -5.70
N ASP A 223 -16.65 -2.02 -4.63
CA ASP A 223 -16.23 -1.74 -3.25
C ASP A 223 -15.27 -2.78 -2.71
N ILE A 224 -15.18 -3.95 -3.36
CA ILE A 224 -14.48 -5.12 -2.87
C ILE A 224 -13.21 -5.35 -3.68
N THR A 225 -12.10 -5.49 -2.97
CA THR A 225 -10.81 -5.89 -3.55
C THR A 225 -10.29 -7.13 -2.86
N ILE A 226 -9.91 -8.14 -3.64
CA ILE A 226 -9.21 -9.33 -3.16
C ILE A 226 -7.72 -9.13 -3.36
N LEU A 227 -6.95 -9.24 -2.28
CA LEU A 227 -5.49 -9.09 -2.29
C LEU A 227 -4.80 -10.40 -1.96
N SER A 228 -3.97 -10.88 -2.89
CA SER A 228 -3.11 -12.04 -2.65
C SER A 228 -1.79 -11.61 -1.99
N LEU A 229 -1.33 -12.38 -1.00
CA LEU A 229 0.01 -12.27 -0.41
C LEU A 229 1.08 -13.07 -1.18
N ARG A 230 0.69 -13.71 -2.29
CA ARG A 230 1.56 -14.38 -3.24
C ARG A 230 1.61 -13.64 -4.57
N THR A 231 2.48 -14.10 -5.46
CA THR A 231 2.42 -13.66 -6.85
C THR A 231 1.12 -14.15 -7.50
N GLU A 232 0.67 -13.48 -8.53
CA GLU A 232 -0.58 -13.87 -9.24
C GLU A 232 -0.54 -15.31 -9.75
N LEU A 233 0.62 -15.77 -10.24
CA LEU A 233 0.82 -17.14 -10.72
C LEU A 233 0.67 -18.20 -9.60
N ASN A 234 0.99 -17.84 -8.37
CA ASN A 234 0.97 -18.73 -7.21
C ASN A 234 -0.28 -18.54 -6.32
N SER A 235 -1.20 -17.68 -6.74
CA SER A 235 -2.45 -17.44 -6.02
C SER A 235 -3.48 -18.52 -6.30
N ILE A 236 -4.38 -18.77 -5.32
CA ILE A 236 -5.56 -19.61 -5.53
C ILE A 236 -6.49 -19.06 -6.62
N LEU A 237 -6.39 -17.77 -6.95
CA LEU A 237 -7.17 -17.13 -8.02
C LEU A 237 -6.42 -17.05 -9.35
N HIS A 238 -5.28 -17.71 -9.50
CA HIS A 238 -4.60 -17.80 -10.79
C HIS A 238 -5.57 -18.28 -11.89
N ASN A 239 -5.64 -17.55 -13.00
CA ASN A 239 -6.53 -17.80 -14.13
C ASN A 239 -8.05 -17.82 -13.81
N THR A 240 -8.47 -17.32 -12.63
CA THR A 240 -9.87 -17.25 -12.26
C THR A 240 -10.45 -15.90 -12.65
N ASN A 241 -11.44 -15.88 -13.55
CA ASN A 241 -12.13 -14.68 -14.02
C ASN A 241 -13.56 -14.56 -13.51
N LYS A 242 -14.07 -15.60 -12.85
CA LYS A 242 -15.41 -15.64 -12.23
C LYS A 242 -15.41 -16.56 -11.00
N LEU A 243 -16.17 -16.19 -9.99
CA LEU A 243 -16.46 -16.99 -8.80
C LEU A 243 -17.98 -17.11 -8.66
N SER A 244 -18.56 -18.28 -8.98
CA SER A 244 -20.01 -18.52 -8.94
C SER A 244 -20.83 -17.40 -9.59
N GLY A 245 -20.39 -16.95 -10.77
CA GLY A 245 -21.06 -15.89 -11.53
C GLY A 245 -20.55 -14.47 -11.23
N ILE A 246 -19.86 -14.25 -10.12
CA ILE A 246 -19.27 -12.94 -9.77
C ILE A 246 -18.03 -12.69 -10.65
N PRO A 247 -18.00 -11.61 -11.43
CA PRO A 247 -16.83 -11.29 -12.26
C PRO A 247 -15.63 -10.88 -11.40
N ILE A 248 -14.46 -11.42 -11.72
CA ILE A 248 -13.18 -11.11 -11.08
C ILE A 248 -12.23 -10.54 -12.14
N LEU A 249 -11.86 -9.28 -12.01
CA LEU A 249 -10.97 -8.61 -12.96
C LEU A 249 -9.64 -8.19 -12.28
N ARG A 250 -8.60 -8.01 -13.11
CA ARG A 250 -7.27 -7.52 -12.70
C ARG A 250 -7.15 -6.00 -12.80
N GLU A 251 -8.20 -5.35 -13.27
CA GLU A 251 -8.31 -3.90 -13.40
C GLU A 251 -9.58 -3.42 -12.69
N LYS A 252 -9.57 -2.17 -12.21
CA LYS A 252 -10.74 -1.59 -11.55
C LYS A 252 -11.92 -1.51 -12.51
N SER A 253 -13.08 -1.96 -12.06
CA SER A 253 -14.34 -1.94 -12.80
C SER A 253 -15.52 -1.69 -11.85
N ASN A 254 -16.56 -1.04 -12.34
CA ASN A 254 -17.79 -0.85 -11.58
C ASN A 254 -18.64 -2.16 -11.48
N SER A 255 -18.40 -3.11 -12.36
CA SER A 255 -19.19 -4.33 -12.49
C SER A 255 -18.49 -5.61 -12.03
N ALA A 256 -17.30 -5.50 -11.46
CA ALA A 256 -16.49 -6.65 -11.07
C ALA A 256 -15.73 -6.40 -9.77
N VAL A 257 -15.42 -7.48 -9.05
CA VAL A 257 -14.48 -7.47 -7.93
C VAL A 257 -13.05 -7.37 -8.48
N LEU A 258 -12.26 -6.48 -7.93
CA LEU A 258 -10.85 -6.39 -8.27
C LEU A 258 -10.07 -7.50 -7.58
N PHE A 259 -9.25 -8.22 -8.34
CA PHE A 259 -8.22 -9.10 -7.81
C PHE A 259 -6.83 -8.63 -8.23
N THR A 260 -5.95 -8.51 -7.26
CA THR A 260 -4.54 -8.18 -7.51
C THR A 260 -3.65 -8.64 -6.34
N THR A 261 -2.34 -8.42 -6.42
CA THR A 261 -1.43 -8.72 -5.30
C THR A 261 -1.30 -7.53 -4.36
N ALA A 262 -0.98 -7.79 -3.09
CA ALA A 262 -0.73 -6.72 -2.10
C ALA A 262 0.33 -5.72 -2.58
N LYS A 263 1.39 -6.20 -3.22
CA LYS A 263 2.47 -5.36 -3.76
C LYS A 263 1.99 -4.42 -4.86
N LYS A 264 1.16 -4.91 -5.79
CA LYS A 264 0.59 -4.08 -6.88
C LYS A 264 -0.42 -3.06 -6.37
N PHE A 265 -1.15 -3.37 -5.29
CA PHE A 265 -2.17 -2.50 -4.71
C PHE A 265 -1.63 -1.47 -3.70
N LYS A 266 -0.32 -1.44 -3.51
CA LYS A 266 0.34 -0.48 -2.62
C LYS A 266 0.01 0.97 -3.04
N GLY A 267 -0.28 1.83 -2.05
CA GLY A 267 -0.70 3.23 -2.29
C GLY A 267 -2.19 3.42 -2.57
N LEU A 268 -2.92 2.37 -2.93
CA LEU A 268 -4.37 2.40 -3.16
C LEU A 268 -5.16 2.00 -1.91
N GLU A 269 -6.48 2.10 -2.01
CA GLU A 269 -7.42 1.74 -0.95
C GLU A 269 -8.72 1.18 -1.52
N SER A 270 -9.42 0.41 -0.70
CA SER A 270 -10.73 -0.17 -1.01
C SER A 270 -11.62 -0.18 0.23
N ARG A 271 -12.92 -0.02 0.07
CA ARG A 271 -13.87 -0.09 1.19
C ARG A 271 -13.80 -1.43 1.90
N VAL A 272 -13.77 -2.50 1.14
CA VAL A 272 -13.68 -3.87 1.63
C VAL A 272 -12.45 -4.54 1.03
N VAL A 273 -11.61 -5.12 1.86
CA VAL A 273 -10.47 -5.92 1.43
C VAL A 273 -10.61 -7.34 1.95
N VAL A 274 -10.48 -8.29 1.05
CA VAL A 274 -10.37 -9.73 1.36
C VAL A 274 -8.94 -10.16 1.08
N ILE A 275 -8.21 -10.58 2.11
CA ILE A 275 -6.83 -11.05 1.97
C ILE A 275 -6.84 -12.57 1.84
N ILE A 276 -6.21 -13.09 0.81
CA ILE A 276 -6.06 -14.51 0.50
C ILE A 276 -4.59 -14.93 0.47
N ASP A 277 -4.34 -16.22 0.37
CA ASP A 277 -2.99 -16.81 0.26
C ASP A 277 -2.11 -16.55 1.50
N ILE A 278 -2.75 -16.53 2.68
CA ILE A 278 -2.10 -16.35 3.97
C ILE A 278 -1.49 -17.70 4.39
N ASP A 279 -0.19 -17.71 4.72
CA ASP A 279 0.53 -18.88 5.22
C ASP A 279 1.41 -18.52 6.43
N LYS A 280 2.14 -19.50 6.98
CA LYS A 280 3.00 -19.29 8.15
C LYS A 280 4.07 -18.21 7.96
N ASN A 281 4.54 -18.01 6.73
CA ASN A 281 5.56 -17.00 6.45
C ASN A 281 5.06 -15.59 6.71
N CYS A 282 3.74 -15.37 6.62
CA CYS A 282 3.10 -14.10 6.96
C CYS A 282 3.28 -13.72 8.45
N PHE A 283 3.73 -14.65 9.30
CA PHE A 283 3.93 -14.44 10.75
C PHE A 283 5.40 -14.53 11.19
N ILE A 284 6.30 -15.04 10.35
CA ILE A 284 7.72 -15.27 10.72
C ILE A 284 8.71 -14.54 9.81
N ASN A 285 8.37 -14.30 8.55
CA ASN A 285 9.25 -13.65 7.59
C ASN A 285 8.97 -12.15 7.55
N GLU A 286 9.97 -11.33 7.80
CA GLU A 286 9.80 -9.88 7.91
C GLU A 286 9.29 -9.22 6.62
N GLU A 287 9.68 -9.70 5.45
CA GLU A 287 9.14 -9.22 4.17
C GLU A 287 7.66 -9.57 4.03
N LYS A 288 7.28 -10.82 4.37
CA LYS A 288 5.89 -11.27 4.30
C LYS A 288 4.99 -10.63 5.34
N LYS A 289 5.49 -10.38 6.55
CA LYS A 289 4.80 -9.58 7.55
C LYS A 289 4.48 -8.16 7.02
N ARG A 290 5.44 -7.53 6.35
CA ARG A 290 5.24 -6.21 5.72
C ARG A 290 4.21 -6.27 4.59
N ASP A 291 4.27 -7.28 3.72
CA ASP A 291 3.26 -7.48 2.67
C ASP A 291 1.86 -7.63 3.30
N PHE A 292 1.76 -8.38 4.39
CA PHE A 292 0.50 -8.58 5.13
C PHE A 292 0.02 -7.27 5.78
N TYR A 293 0.89 -6.53 6.44
CA TYR A 293 0.57 -5.19 6.97
C TYR A 293 0.07 -4.25 5.87
N ILE A 294 0.78 -4.20 4.73
CA ILE A 294 0.37 -3.39 3.59
C ILE A 294 -1.03 -3.78 3.15
N ALA A 295 -1.31 -5.07 2.95
CA ALA A 295 -2.62 -5.55 2.52
C ALA A 295 -3.72 -5.18 3.51
N CYS A 296 -3.52 -5.42 4.82
CA CYS A 296 -4.48 -5.07 5.86
C CYS A 296 -4.81 -3.57 5.85
N SER A 297 -3.79 -2.74 5.73
CA SER A 297 -3.93 -1.29 5.78
C SER A 297 -4.64 -0.67 4.55
N ARG A 298 -4.96 -1.47 3.54
CA ARG A 298 -5.70 -1.02 2.34
C ARG A 298 -7.20 -0.93 2.55
N ALA A 299 -7.75 -1.60 3.56
CA ALA A 299 -9.18 -1.55 3.87
C ALA A 299 -9.55 -0.24 4.57
N THR A 300 -10.57 0.45 4.09
CA THR A 300 -11.07 1.66 4.77
C THR A 300 -12.20 1.37 5.74
N GLN A 301 -13.01 0.33 5.50
CA GLN A 301 -14.18 0.00 6.31
C GLN A 301 -14.17 -1.41 6.86
N LYS A 302 -13.89 -2.40 6.00
CA LYS A 302 -14.01 -3.82 6.37
C LYS A 302 -12.83 -4.63 5.85
N LEU A 303 -12.27 -5.44 6.74
CA LEU A 303 -11.17 -6.34 6.46
C LEU A 303 -11.60 -7.78 6.73
N LEU A 304 -11.32 -8.67 5.78
CA LEU A 304 -11.56 -10.11 5.91
C LEU A 304 -10.28 -10.87 5.57
N LEU A 305 -9.96 -11.84 6.42
CA LEU A 305 -8.85 -12.75 6.23
C LEU A 305 -9.40 -14.12 5.82
N PHE A 306 -9.00 -14.61 4.67
CA PHE A 306 -9.44 -15.89 4.14
C PHE A 306 -8.25 -16.86 4.09
N ILE A 307 -8.24 -17.80 5.02
CA ILE A 307 -7.16 -18.79 5.17
C ILE A 307 -7.66 -20.12 4.62
N ASN A 308 -7.13 -20.50 3.46
CA ASN A 308 -7.30 -21.83 2.89
C ASN A 308 -6.08 -22.68 3.27
N ALA A 309 -6.26 -23.54 4.26
CA ALA A 309 -5.16 -24.34 4.80
C ALA A 309 -5.69 -25.65 5.44
N SER A 310 -4.87 -26.67 5.41
CA SER A 310 -5.07 -27.91 6.16
C SER A 310 -4.88 -27.68 7.67
N ASP A 311 -5.38 -28.60 8.50
CA ASP A 311 -5.23 -28.52 9.96
C ASP A 311 -3.74 -28.44 10.36
N LYS A 312 -2.86 -29.17 9.64
CA LYS A 312 -1.41 -29.12 9.86
C LYS A 312 -0.82 -27.73 9.58
N GLU A 313 -1.22 -27.11 8.48
CA GLU A 313 -0.75 -25.75 8.14
C GLU A 313 -1.26 -24.72 9.12
N ILE A 314 -2.50 -24.86 9.62
CA ILE A 314 -3.06 -24.00 10.67
C ILE A 314 -2.26 -24.16 11.98
N GLU A 315 -1.90 -25.39 12.35
CA GLU A 315 -1.03 -25.65 13.51
C GLU A 315 0.37 -25.03 13.33
N GLU A 316 0.96 -25.16 12.14
CA GLU A 316 2.25 -24.54 11.82
C GLU A 316 2.21 -23.01 11.93
N MET A 317 1.14 -22.37 11.44
CA MET A 317 0.91 -20.92 11.61
C MET A 317 0.78 -20.53 13.08
N ALA A 318 -0.01 -21.27 13.84
CA ALA A 318 -0.26 -21.00 15.25
C ALA A 318 1.03 -21.13 16.09
N ASN A 319 1.84 -22.14 15.80
CA ASN A 319 3.13 -22.36 16.47
C ASN A 319 4.16 -21.26 16.14
N ALA A 320 4.07 -20.69 14.92
CA ALA A 320 4.89 -19.54 14.51
C ALA A 320 4.55 -18.26 15.30
N ILE A 321 3.30 -18.12 15.74
CA ILE A 321 2.83 -16.92 16.46
C ILE A 321 3.17 -17.00 17.95
N SER A 322 2.91 -18.15 18.60
CA SER A 322 3.02 -18.27 20.06
C SER A 322 3.02 -19.72 20.52
N SER A 323 3.73 -20.01 21.61
CA SER A 323 3.78 -21.31 22.26
C SER A 323 2.70 -21.52 23.34
N ASN A 324 1.75 -20.59 23.52
CA ASN A 324 0.71 -20.71 24.54
C ASN A 324 -0.34 -21.79 24.20
N HIS A 325 -1.17 -22.18 25.18
CA HIS A 325 -2.08 -23.33 25.13
C HIS A 325 -3.44 -23.10 24.43
N PHE A 326 -3.63 -21.99 23.69
CA PHE A 326 -4.86 -21.78 22.93
C PHE A 326 -4.93 -22.70 21.69
N ALA A 327 -6.17 -23.04 21.28
CA ALA A 327 -6.39 -23.74 20.03
C ALA A 327 -5.82 -22.95 18.83
N ALA A 328 -5.29 -23.65 17.82
CA ALA A 328 -4.54 -23.05 16.72
C ALA A 328 -5.29 -21.91 16.00
N LYS A 329 -6.55 -22.13 15.63
CA LYS A 329 -7.39 -21.08 15.01
C LYS A 329 -7.59 -19.88 15.94
N GLY A 330 -7.73 -20.11 17.24
CA GLY A 330 -7.86 -19.08 18.25
C GLY A 330 -6.60 -18.21 18.37
N LYS A 331 -5.41 -18.80 18.32
CA LYS A 331 -4.13 -18.05 18.34
C LYS A 331 -4.02 -17.09 17.16
N ILE A 332 -4.36 -17.57 15.94
CA ILE A 332 -4.32 -16.76 14.74
C ILE A 332 -5.36 -15.63 14.82
N ALA A 333 -6.58 -15.93 15.26
CA ALA A 333 -7.63 -14.94 15.43
C ALA A 333 -7.26 -13.88 16.48
N MET A 334 -6.64 -14.27 17.60
CA MET A 334 -6.14 -13.33 18.61
C MET A 334 -5.01 -12.45 18.06
N LYS A 335 -4.03 -13.03 17.36
CA LYS A 335 -2.92 -12.27 16.74
C LYS A 335 -3.43 -11.21 15.80
N THR A 336 -4.43 -11.53 15.00
CA THR A 336 -5.04 -10.62 14.02
C THR A 336 -6.19 -9.79 14.58
N GLN A 337 -6.55 -9.97 15.85
CA GLN A 337 -7.73 -9.36 16.51
C GLN A 337 -9.03 -9.56 15.72
N SER A 338 -9.17 -10.74 15.14
CA SER A 338 -10.26 -11.08 14.23
C SER A 338 -11.34 -11.91 14.93
N LYS A 339 -12.57 -11.75 14.44
CA LYS A 339 -13.71 -12.63 14.76
C LYS A 339 -13.76 -13.76 13.72
N VAL A 340 -13.86 -15.00 14.20
CA VAL A 340 -14.01 -16.14 13.30
C VAL A 340 -15.39 -16.09 12.62
N LEU A 341 -15.36 -16.13 11.29
CA LEU A 341 -16.55 -16.22 10.43
C LEU A 341 -16.60 -17.61 9.82
N ASP A 342 -17.60 -18.38 10.22
CA ASP A 342 -17.85 -19.71 9.66
C ASP A 342 -18.53 -19.60 8.29
N LEU A 343 -17.93 -20.22 7.30
CA LEU A 343 -18.44 -20.28 5.92
C LEU A 343 -18.97 -21.67 5.55
N GLN A 344 -18.89 -22.65 6.47
CA GLN A 344 -19.36 -24.01 6.21
C GLN A 344 -20.88 -24.12 6.27
#